data_47c6dc1e82104ef17004a8323f041d2f
#
_entry.id   47c6dc1e82104ef17004a8323f041d2f
#
_cell.length_a   1.000
_cell.length_b   1.000
_cell.length_c   1.000
_cell.angle_alpha   90.00
_cell.angle_beta   90.00
_cell.angle_gamma   90.00
#
_symmetry.space_group_name_H-M   'P 1'
#
loop_
_entity.id
_entity.type
_entity.pdbx_description
1 polymer ?
#
loop_
_entity_poly.entity_id
_entity_poly.type
_entity_poly.pdbx_seq_one_letter_code
_entity_poly.pdbx_strand_id
1 'polypeptide(L)'
;MRYIKSITQQKLSFLLAIYIGLFMNGAVFYRRFGSYAHDFTVWKGISAVVELAATVLVTFFLLRLLSLFGRRSWRILASLVVLFSAGASYYMTFLNVVIGYGIIASVMTTDIDLSKEVVGLNFILWLIAVSALPLILIWNNRCRYTLLRQLRTPGQRIRSLAVVVLAGIMVWAPIRLLDIQQKKVERATGVDLPSYGGIVANSYLPSNWLSALGLYAWARVDESSDNNSLLNPAKKFTYQAPQNVDDTYVVFIIGETTRWDHMGIFGYERNTTPKLAQEKNLAAFRGYSCDTATKLSLRCMFVRQGGAEDNPQRTLKEQNIFAVLKQLGFSSDLYAMQSEMWFYSNTMADNIAYREQIGAEPRNRGKPVDDMLLVDEMQQSLGRNPDGKHLIILHTKGSHFNYTQRYPRSFAQWKPECIGVDSGCTKAQMINSYDNSVTYVDHFISSVIDQVRDKKAIVFYAADHGESINEREHLHGTPRELAPPEQFRVPMMVWMSDKYLENPANAQAFAQLKKEADMKVPRRHVELYDTIMGCLGYTSPDGGINENNNWCHIPQAKEAAAN
;
A
#
# COMPACT_ATOMS: atom_id res chain seq x y z
N MET A 1 13.31 -40.44 26.73
CA MET A 1 12.16 -39.59 26.35
C MET A 1 10.90 -40.45 26.33
N ARG A 2 10.00 -40.31 27.34
CA ARG A 2 8.73 -41.03 27.38
C ARG A 2 7.86 -40.56 26.22
N TYR A 3 7.42 -41.47 25.36
CA TYR A 3 6.52 -41.20 24.25
C TYR A 3 5.26 -40.46 24.72
N ILE A 4 5.02 -39.25 24.23
CA ILE A 4 3.72 -38.59 24.34
C ILE A 4 2.70 -39.54 23.71
N LYS A 5 1.64 -39.93 24.47
CA LYS A 5 0.57 -40.81 23.98
C LYS A 5 0.15 -40.36 22.59
N SER A 6 0.07 -41.29 21.63
CA SER A 6 -0.28 -40.97 20.24
C SER A 6 -1.65 -40.28 20.17
N ILE A 7 -1.64 -38.99 19.84
CA ILE A 7 -2.84 -38.20 19.64
C ILE A 7 -3.33 -38.46 18.20
N THR A 8 -4.63 -38.55 17.97
CA THR A 8 -5.16 -38.62 16.60
C THR A 8 -4.87 -37.34 15.84
N GLN A 9 -4.66 -37.41 14.53
CA GLN A 9 -4.43 -36.23 13.68
C GLN A 9 -5.56 -35.19 13.83
N GLN A 10 -6.79 -35.64 14.02
CA GLN A 10 -7.94 -34.75 14.23
C GLN A 10 -7.81 -33.94 15.53
N LYS A 11 -7.45 -34.60 16.63
CA LYS A 11 -7.24 -33.92 17.92
C LYS A 11 -6.05 -32.97 17.84
N LEU A 12 -4.95 -33.37 17.19
CA LEU A 12 -3.80 -32.48 17.00
C LEU A 12 -4.16 -31.29 16.13
N SER A 13 -4.90 -31.48 15.02
CA SER A 13 -5.39 -30.36 14.20
C SER A 13 -6.30 -29.41 14.99
N PHE A 14 -7.13 -29.92 15.90
CA PHE A 14 -7.97 -29.10 16.74
C PHE A 14 -7.15 -28.30 17.78
N LEU A 15 -6.17 -28.93 18.43
CA LEU A 15 -5.26 -28.24 19.35
C LEU A 15 -4.44 -27.14 18.65
N LEU A 16 -3.94 -27.42 17.45
CA LEU A 16 -3.24 -26.43 16.63
C LEU A 16 -4.17 -25.31 16.21
N ALA A 17 -5.44 -25.62 15.89
CA ALA A 17 -6.42 -24.59 15.54
C ALA A 17 -6.75 -23.66 16.71
N ILE A 18 -6.87 -24.17 17.93
CA ILE A 18 -6.99 -23.35 19.13
C ILE A 18 -5.74 -22.50 19.33
N TYR A 19 -4.56 -23.11 19.19
CA TYR A 19 -3.29 -22.40 19.40
C TYR A 19 -3.11 -21.24 18.40
N ILE A 20 -3.30 -21.49 17.11
CA ILE A 20 -3.18 -20.46 16.08
C ILE A 20 -4.36 -19.48 16.14
N GLY A 21 -5.61 -20.01 16.21
CA GLY A 21 -6.82 -19.21 16.13
C GLY A 21 -7.07 -18.32 17.36
N LEU A 22 -6.62 -18.74 18.56
CA LEU A 22 -6.81 -17.92 19.77
C LEU A 22 -5.49 -17.33 20.26
N PHE A 23 -4.51 -18.17 20.58
CA PHE A 23 -3.28 -17.71 21.23
C PHE A 23 -2.47 -16.74 20.34
N MET A 24 -2.22 -17.10 19.08
CA MET A 24 -1.47 -16.24 18.17
C MET A 24 -2.26 -14.97 17.73
N ASN A 25 -3.56 -14.94 17.91
CA ASN A 25 -4.43 -13.78 17.64
C ASN A 25 -4.71 -12.91 18.86
N GLY A 26 -4.07 -13.17 20.00
CA GLY A 26 -4.34 -12.47 21.26
C GLY A 26 -4.30 -10.94 21.16
N ALA A 27 -3.31 -10.39 20.46
CA ALA A 27 -3.18 -8.95 20.24
C ALA A 27 -4.32 -8.38 19.38
N VAL A 28 -4.77 -9.12 18.35
CA VAL A 28 -5.92 -8.70 17.51
C VAL A 28 -7.20 -8.66 18.34
N PHE A 29 -7.44 -9.70 19.14
CA PHE A 29 -8.62 -9.73 20.03
C PHE A 29 -8.59 -8.58 21.03
N TYR A 30 -7.45 -8.30 21.63
CA TYR A 30 -7.29 -7.17 22.54
C TYR A 30 -7.64 -5.83 21.86
N ARG A 31 -7.14 -5.59 20.66
CA ARG A 31 -7.44 -4.37 19.90
C ARG A 31 -8.92 -4.25 19.53
N ARG A 32 -9.53 -5.35 19.07
CA ARG A 32 -10.93 -5.33 18.63
C ARG A 32 -11.93 -5.28 19.77
N PHE A 33 -11.65 -5.99 20.85
CA PHE A 33 -12.63 -6.19 21.93
C PHE A 33 -12.25 -5.51 23.25
N GLY A 34 -11.04 -4.95 23.37
CA GLY A 34 -10.59 -4.29 24.60
C GLY A 34 -11.51 -3.15 25.05
N SER A 35 -12.05 -2.38 24.13
CA SER A 35 -13.01 -1.30 24.42
C SER A 35 -14.38 -1.80 24.85
N TYR A 36 -14.74 -3.06 24.61
CA TYR A 36 -16.04 -3.62 24.96
C TYR A 36 -16.28 -3.69 26.49
N ALA A 37 -15.20 -3.70 27.27
CA ALA A 37 -15.29 -3.64 28.72
C ALA A 37 -15.91 -2.33 29.23
N HIS A 38 -15.76 -1.23 28.51
CA HIS A 38 -16.27 0.09 28.88
C HIS A 38 -17.67 0.40 28.30
N ASP A 39 -18.06 -0.31 27.22
CA ASP A 39 -19.31 -0.08 26.50
C ASP A 39 -19.87 -1.42 25.99
N PHE A 40 -20.20 -2.31 26.94
CA PHE A 40 -20.68 -3.66 26.63
C PHE A 40 -22.12 -3.66 26.15
N THR A 41 -22.36 -4.33 25.03
CA THR A 41 -23.70 -4.71 24.57
C THR A 41 -23.75 -6.21 24.29
N VAL A 42 -24.93 -6.80 24.38
CA VAL A 42 -25.12 -8.23 24.09
C VAL A 42 -24.64 -8.56 22.65
N TRP A 43 -24.90 -7.67 21.70
CA TRP A 43 -24.45 -7.84 20.32
C TRP A 43 -22.93 -7.80 20.17
N LYS A 44 -22.25 -6.93 20.89
CA LYS A 44 -20.78 -6.91 20.94
C LYS A 44 -20.23 -8.22 21.51
N GLY A 45 -20.86 -8.74 22.57
CA GLY A 45 -20.49 -10.05 23.12
C GLY A 45 -20.70 -11.20 22.13
N ILE A 46 -21.84 -11.23 21.43
CA ILE A 46 -22.12 -12.23 20.41
C ILE A 46 -21.10 -12.14 19.26
N SER A 47 -20.82 -10.95 18.76
CA SER A 47 -19.84 -10.77 17.68
C SER A 47 -18.46 -11.26 18.07
N ALA A 48 -17.99 -10.96 19.28
CA ALA A 48 -16.72 -11.44 19.79
C ALA A 48 -16.65 -12.98 19.84
N VAL A 49 -17.69 -13.63 20.36
CA VAL A 49 -17.76 -15.10 20.41
C VAL A 49 -17.78 -15.71 19.01
N VAL A 50 -18.54 -15.11 18.08
CA VAL A 50 -18.59 -15.58 16.68
C VAL A 50 -17.24 -15.44 15.99
N GLU A 51 -16.56 -14.31 16.15
CA GLU A 51 -15.22 -14.09 15.58
C GLU A 51 -14.19 -15.07 16.16
N LEU A 52 -14.18 -15.27 17.49
CA LEU A 52 -13.32 -16.25 18.17
C LEU A 52 -13.59 -17.69 17.67
N ALA A 53 -14.86 -18.08 17.57
CA ALA A 53 -15.21 -19.39 17.06
C ALA A 53 -14.82 -19.55 15.58
N ALA A 54 -15.05 -18.53 14.76
CA ALA A 54 -14.71 -18.55 13.34
C ALA A 54 -13.20 -18.75 13.10
N THR A 55 -12.32 -18.07 13.84
CA THR A 55 -10.87 -18.22 13.69
C THR A 55 -10.41 -19.65 13.99
N VAL A 56 -10.94 -20.27 15.04
CA VAL A 56 -10.64 -21.67 15.39
C VAL A 56 -11.18 -22.63 14.33
N LEU A 57 -12.43 -22.46 13.90
CA LEU A 57 -13.07 -23.35 12.94
C LEU A 57 -12.43 -23.26 11.54
N VAL A 58 -12.11 -22.05 11.07
CA VAL A 58 -11.42 -21.86 9.78
C VAL A 58 -10.04 -22.51 9.83
N THR A 59 -9.27 -22.29 10.91
CA THR A 59 -7.95 -22.92 11.08
C THR A 59 -8.05 -24.45 11.15
N PHE A 60 -9.03 -24.97 11.90
CA PHE A 60 -9.28 -26.40 11.98
C PHE A 60 -9.64 -27.00 10.63
N PHE A 61 -10.54 -26.35 9.90
CA PHE A 61 -10.92 -26.76 8.55
C PHE A 61 -9.72 -26.78 7.60
N LEU A 62 -8.88 -25.75 7.59
CA LEU A 62 -7.65 -25.69 6.81
C LEU A 62 -6.73 -26.89 7.12
N LEU A 63 -6.42 -27.13 8.41
CA LEU A 63 -5.55 -28.23 8.81
C LEU A 63 -6.15 -29.61 8.47
N ARG A 64 -7.49 -29.74 8.46
CA ARG A 64 -8.19 -30.94 8.01
C ARG A 64 -8.10 -31.11 6.49
N LEU A 65 -8.26 -30.04 5.74
CA LEU A 65 -8.10 -30.04 4.28
C LEU A 65 -6.68 -30.48 3.88
N LEU A 66 -5.68 -29.91 4.53
CA LEU A 66 -4.27 -30.28 4.30
C LEU A 66 -3.99 -31.76 4.61
N SER A 67 -4.79 -32.40 5.46
CA SER A 67 -4.67 -33.83 5.76
C SER A 67 -5.06 -34.76 4.62
N LEU A 68 -5.71 -34.25 3.57
CA LEU A 68 -6.01 -35.02 2.34
C LEU A 68 -4.75 -35.41 1.59
N PHE A 69 -3.69 -34.63 1.67
CA PHE A 69 -2.42 -34.89 0.97
C PHE A 69 -1.53 -35.95 1.66
N GLY A 70 -2.03 -36.62 2.68
CA GLY A 70 -1.31 -37.68 3.39
C GLY A 70 -0.47 -37.17 4.57
N ARG A 71 0.13 -38.11 5.31
CA ARG A 71 0.77 -37.82 6.59
C ARG A 71 2.02 -36.94 6.49
N ARG A 72 2.90 -37.24 5.52
CA ARG A 72 4.16 -36.47 5.36
C ARG A 72 3.85 -35.05 4.90
N SER A 73 3.05 -34.92 3.85
CA SER A 73 2.63 -33.62 3.31
C SER A 73 1.89 -32.78 4.36
N TRP A 74 0.98 -33.40 5.13
CA TRP A 74 0.29 -32.71 6.22
C TRP A 74 1.28 -32.14 7.26
N ARG A 75 2.31 -32.91 7.67
CA ARG A 75 3.31 -32.43 8.62
C ARG A 75 4.06 -31.20 8.10
N ILE A 76 4.50 -31.27 6.85
CA ILE A 76 5.21 -30.15 6.21
C ILE A 76 4.29 -28.93 6.12
N LEU A 77 3.09 -29.09 5.55
CA LEU A 77 2.17 -27.98 5.36
C LEU A 77 1.67 -27.39 6.68
N ALA A 78 1.35 -28.22 7.67
CA ALA A 78 0.98 -27.75 9.00
C ALA A 78 2.15 -27.00 9.70
N SER A 79 3.39 -27.47 9.50
CA SER A 79 4.57 -26.74 10.01
C SER A 79 4.74 -25.38 9.34
N LEU A 80 4.51 -25.28 8.03
CA LEU A 80 4.52 -23.99 7.32
C LEU A 80 3.42 -23.06 7.82
N VAL A 81 2.19 -23.56 8.03
CA VAL A 81 1.11 -22.75 8.61
C VAL A 81 1.49 -22.23 10.00
N VAL A 82 2.11 -23.05 10.85
CA VAL A 82 2.58 -22.61 12.17
C VAL A 82 3.67 -21.56 12.04
N LEU A 83 4.70 -21.78 11.22
CA LEU A 83 5.83 -20.86 11.07
C LEU A 83 5.39 -19.50 10.50
N PHE A 84 4.60 -19.49 9.43
CA PHE A 84 4.11 -18.24 8.85
C PHE A 84 3.18 -17.50 9.80
N SER A 85 2.30 -18.22 10.52
CA SER A 85 1.44 -17.60 11.52
C SER A 85 2.24 -17.07 12.72
N ALA A 86 3.30 -17.78 13.17
CA ALA A 86 4.18 -17.29 14.23
C ALA A 86 4.96 -16.04 13.81
N GLY A 87 5.47 -15.99 12.57
CA GLY A 87 6.12 -14.80 12.02
C GLY A 87 5.14 -13.62 11.92
N ALA A 88 3.96 -13.84 11.34
CA ALA A 88 2.94 -12.81 11.24
C ALA A 88 2.48 -12.31 12.63
N SER A 89 2.34 -13.22 13.62
CA SER A 89 1.93 -12.84 14.99
C SER A 89 2.93 -11.89 15.67
N TYR A 90 4.23 -11.95 15.32
CA TYR A 90 5.22 -11.00 15.82
C TYR A 90 4.87 -9.57 15.42
N TYR A 91 4.72 -9.33 14.13
CA TYR A 91 4.39 -8.00 13.61
C TYR A 91 3.03 -7.51 14.08
N MET A 92 2.05 -8.43 14.13
CA MET A 92 0.70 -8.11 14.64
C MET A 92 0.68 -7.78 16.13
N THR A 93 1.60 -8.35 16.93
CA THR A 93 1.66 -8.16 18.39
C THR A 93 2.49 -6.95 18.78
N PHE A 94 3.68 -6.82 18.22
CA PHE A 94 4.66 -5.81 18.65
C PHE A 94 4.63 -4.54 17.81
N LEU A 95 4.31 -4.65 16.51
CA LEU A 95 4.26 -3.52 15.60
C LEU A 95 2.83 -3.13 15.22
N ASN A 96 1.82 -3.79 15.78
CA ASN A 96 0.39 -3.51 15.49
C ASN A 96 0.02 -3.56 13.99
N VAL A 97 0.76 -4.32 13.18
CA VAL A 97 0.55 -4.42 11.73
C VAL A 97 -0.68 -5.29 11.43
N VAL A 98 -1.47 -4.92 10.45
CA VAL A 98 -2.51 -5.78 9.87
C VAL A 98 -1.96 -6.44 8.61
N ILE A 99 -1.83 -7.77 8.64
CA ILE A 99 -1.28 -8.54 7.51
C ILE A 99 -2.34 -8.64 6.42
N GLY A 100 -2.16 -7.87 5.36
CA GLY A 100 -3.04 -7.85 4.18
C GLY A 100 -2.27 -8.07 2.89
N TYR A 101 -2.97 -7.89 1.76
CA TYR A 101 -2.39 -8.01 0.42
C TYR A 101 -1.14 -7.10 0.26
N GLY A 102 -1.21 -5.84 0.69
CA GLY A 102 -0.10 -4.89 0.59
C GLY A 102 1.18 -5.42 1.26
N ILE A 103 1.07 -5.91 2.51
CA ILE A 103 2.20 -6.48 3.25
C ILE A 103 2.75 -7.73 2.56
N ILE A 104 1.89 -8.67 2.14
CA ILE A 104 2.35 -9.89 1.44
C ILE A 104 2.98 -9.54 0.10
N ALA A 105 2.39 -8.62 -0.66
CA ALA A 105 2.95 -8.17 -1.92
C ALA A 105 4.33 -7.52 -1.72
N SER A 106 4.48 -6.66 -0.72
CA SER A 106 5.78 -6.06 -0.36
C SER A 106 6.81 -7.14 0.01
N VAL A 107 6.47 -8.09 0.87
CA VAL A 107 7.37 -9.22 1.25
C VAL A 107 7.79 -10.04 0.04
N MET A 108 6.86 -10.29 -0.92
CA MET A 108 7.13 -11.13 -2.10
C MET A 108 7.89 -10.40 -3.22
N THR A 109 7.92 -9.07 -3.20
CA THR A 109 8.59 -8.24 -4.21
C THR A 109 9.78 -7.45 -3.65
N THR A 110 9.91 -7.39 -2.33
CA THR A 110 10.97 -6.66 -1.63
C THR A 110 12.35 -7.25 -1.94
N ASP A 111 13.33 -6.38 -2.15
CA ASP A 111 14.71 -6.79 -2.28
C ASP A 111 15.28 -7.36 -0.98
N ILE A 112 16.42 -8.05 -1.07
CA ILE A 112 17.07 -8.72 0.06
C ILE A 112 17.48 -7.71 1.14
N ASP A 113 17.83 -6.49 0.78
CA ASP A 113 18.30 -5.48 1.73
C ASP A 113 17.15 -4.93 2.56
N LEU A 114 15.98 -4.68 1.96
CA LEU A 114 14.76 -4.33 2.70
C LEU A 114 14.31 -5.47 3.62
N SER A 115 14.44 -6.72 3.18
CA SER A 115 14.13 -7.88 4.03
C SER A 115 15.00 -7.93 5.29
N LYS A 116 16.29 -7.57 5.19
CA LYS A 116 17.20 -7.49 6.35
C LYS A 116 16.81 -6.35 7.30
N GLU A 117 16.23 -5.28 6.80
CA GLU A 117 15.76 -4.15 7.63
C GLU A 117 14.57 -4.51 8.53
N VAL A 118 13.84 -5.59 8.23
CA VAL A 118 12.61 -5.97 8.96
C VAL A 118 12.83 -7.17 9.91
N VAL A 119 13.90 -7.94 9.74
CA VAL A 119 14.19 -9.14 10.54
C VAL A 119 15.24 -8.84 11.62
N GLY A 120 14.77 -8.61 12.85
CA GLY A 120 15.63 -8.42 14.03
C GLY A 120 15.79 -9.69 14.88
N LEU A 121 16.67 -9.65 15.88
CA LEU A 121 16.90 -10.76 16.82
C LEU A 121 15.60 -11.13 17.57
N ASN A 122 14.81 -10.15 17.99
CA ASN A 122 13.55 -10.36 18.71
C ASN A 122 12.53 -11.15 17.87
N PHE A 123 12.48 -10.90 16.55
CA PHE A 123 11.67 -11.69 15.63
C PHE A 123 12.09 -13.17 15.63
N ILE A 124 13.39 -13.45 15.57
CA ILE A 124 13.92 -14.82 15.55
C ILE A 124 13.60 -15.53 16.87
N LEU A 125 13.82 -14.86 18.01
CA LEU A 125 13.51 -15.40 19.34
C LEU A 125 12.02 -15.68 19.49
N TRP A 126 11.15 -14.78 19.05
CA TRP A 126 9.70 -14.98 19.03
C TRP A 126 9.30 -16.17 18.16
N LEU A 127 9.82 -16.23 16.93
CA LEU A 127 9.54 -17.33 16.01
C LEU A 127 9.87 -18.68 16.63
N ILE A 128 11.02 -18.81 17.28
CA ILE A 128 11.42 -20.03 18.00
C ILE A 128 10.47 -20.31 19.17
N ALA A 129 10.23 -19.31 20.03
CA ALA A 129 9.43 -19.49 21.25
C ALA A 129 7.98 -19.92 20.94
N VAL A 130 7.36 -19.32 19.91
CA VAL A 130 5.96 -19.56 19.55
C VAL A 130 5.80 -20.81 18.69
N SER A 131 6.77 -21.17 17.85
CA SER A 131 6.64 -22.33 16.95
C SER A 131 7.21 -23.64 17.52
N ALA A 132 8.13 -23.62 18.47
CA ALA A 132 8.84 -24.83 18.93
C ALA A 132 7.89 -25.92 19.43
N LEU A 133 6.98 -25.59 20.36
CA LEU A 133 6.04 -26.58 20.92
C LEU A 133 5.10 -27.17 19.85
N PRO A 134 4.41 -26.36 19.01
CA PRO A 134 3.61 -26.90 17.90
C PRO A 134 4.40 -27.82 16.97
N LEU A 135 5.63 -27.43 16.58
CA LEU A 135 6.48 -28.23 15.69
C LEU A 135 6.89 -29.54 16.34
N ILE A 136 7.29 -29.55 17.61
CA ILE A 136 7.60 -30.77 18.36
C ILE A 136 6.37 -31.70 18.37
N LEU A 137 5.16 -31.19 18.61
CA LEU A 137 3.94 -31.97 18.60
C LEU A 137 3.63 -32.57 17.23
N ILE A 138 3.83 -31.79 16.15
CA ILE A 138 3.61 -32.26 14.76
C ILE A 138 4.59 -33.40 14.41
N TRP A 139 5.86 -33.27 14.78
CA TRP A 139 6.89 -34.21 14.33
C TRP A 139 7.06 -35.41 15.25
N ASN A 140 6.93 -35.24 16.57
CA ASN A 140 7.06 -36.34 17.52
C ASN A 140 5.81 -37.19 17.68
N ASN A 141 4.65 -36.73 17.18
CA ASN A 141 3.42 -37.48 17.30
C ASN A 141 3.27 -38.56 16.20
N ARG A 142 3.00 -39.80 16.61
CA ARG A 142 2.62 -40.89 15.69
C ARG A 142 1.14 -40.75 15.33
N CYS A 143 0.81 -39.86 14.39
CA CYS A 143 -0.56 -39.71 13.92
C CYS A 143 -1.12 -41.04 13.39
N ARG A 144 -2.16 -41.56 14.02
CA ARG A 144 -2.70 -42.89 13.70
C ARG A 144 -3.58 -42.93 12.43
N TYR A 145 -4.22 -41.80 12.03
CA TYR A 145 -5.18 -41.81 10.93
C TYR A 145 -5.04 -40.58 10.04
N THR A 146 -5.03 -40.80 8.72
CA THR A 146 -5.18 -39.77 7.71
C THR A 146 -6.66 -39.68 7.30
N LEU A 147 -7.10 -38.51 6.82
CA LEU A 147 -8.47 -38.30 6.32
C LEU A 147 -8.82 -39.32 5.20
N LEU A 148 -7.90 -39.62 4.29
CA LEU A 148 -8.08 -40.62 3.22
C LEU A 148 -8.42 -42.00 3.76
N ARG A 149 -7.91 -42.42 4.91
CA ARG A 149 -8.27 -43.70 5.53
C ARG A 149 -9.67 -43.66 6.15
N GLN A 150 -10.15 -42.49 6.55
CA GLN A 150 -11.50 -42.27 7.03
C GLN A 150 -12.53 -42.18 5.89
N LEU A 151 -12.09 -42.05 4.64
CA LEU A 151 -12.94 -41.95 3.46
C LEU A 151 -13.07 -43.28 2.68
N ARG A 152 -12.67 -44.41 3.24
CA ARG A 152 -12.64 -45.69 2.55
C ARG A 152 -14.03 -46.23 2.23
N THR A 153 -15.01 -46.00 3.08
CA THR A 153 -16.37 -46.49 2.85
C THR A 153 -17.31 -45.34 2.43
N PRO A 154 -18.37 -45.63 1.60
CA PRO A 154 -19.32 -44.59 1.20
C PRO A 154 -19.97 -43.88 2.37
N GLY A 155 -20.34 -44.58 3.45
CA GLY A 155 -20.93 -44.00 4.65
C GLY A 155 -19.94 -43.04 5.39
N GLN A 156 -18.66 -43.37 5.41
CA GLN A 156 -17.63 -42.49 6.00
C GLN A 156 -17.41 -41.22 5.15
N ARG A 157 -17.49 -41.32 3.81
CA ARG A 157 -17.43 -40.17 2.90
C ARG A 157 -18.59 -39.23 3.12
N ILE A 158 -19.82 -39.75 3.18
CA ILE A 158 -21.03 -38.96 3.45
C ILE A 158 -20.94 -38.28 4.80
N ARG A 159 -20.55 -39.01 5.86
CA ARG A 159 -20.37 -38.42 7.21
C ARG A 159 -19.30 -37.32 7.23
N SER A 160 -18.17 -37.52 6.56
CA SER A 160 -17.10 -36.51 6.49
C SER A 160 -17.54 -35.27 5.71
N LEU A 161 -18.25 -35.47 4.59
CA LEU A 161 -18.83 -34.39 3.82
C LEU A 161 -19.87 -33.61 4.65
N ALA A 162 -20.77 -34.30 5.35
CA ALA A 162 -21.76 -33.68 6.21
C ALA A 162 -21.11 -32.83 7.32
N VAL A 163 -20.02 -33.35 7.95
CA VAL A 163 -19.27 -32.58 8.97
C VAL A 163 -18.62 -31.33 8.38
N VAL A 164 -18.05 -31.40 7.18
CA VAL A 164 -17.47 -30.27 6.48
C VAL A 164 -18.53 -29.21 6.12
N VAL A 165 -19.65 -29.64 5.56
CA VAL A 165 -20.78 -28.78 5.21
C VAL A 165 -21.35 -28.11 6.47
N LEU A 166 -21.56 -28.89 7.54
CA LEU A 166 -22.06 -28.35 8.83
C LEU A 166 -21.09 -27.33 9.42
N ALA A 167 -19.78 -27.62 9.42
CA ALA A 167 -18.78 -26.69 9.88
C ALA A 167 -18.77 -25.40 9.04
N GLY A 168 -18.88 -25.51 7.72
CA GLY A 168 -19.03 -24.36 6.82
C GLY A 168 -20.26 -23.52 7.14
N ILE A 169 -21.42 -24.15 7.35
CA ILE A 169 -22.65 -23.45 7.74
C ILE A 169 -22.50 -22.79 9.11
N MET A 170 -21.89 -23.48 10.08
CA MET A 170 -21.65 -22.93 11.44
C MET A 170 -20.74 -21.71 11.45
N VAL A 171 -19.83 -21.57 10.48
CA VAL A 171 -19.02 -20.35 10.30
C VAL A 171 -19.79 -19.31 9.50
N TRP A 172 -20.35 -19.70 8.36
CA TRP A 172 -20.98 -18.78 7.40
C TRP A 172 -22.26 -18.12 7.95
N ALA A 173 -23.15 -18.88 8.56
CA ALA A 173 -24.47 -18.37 8.95
C ALA A 173 -24.40 -17.28 10.05
N PRO A 174 -23.64 -17.45 11.15
CA PRO A 174 -23.49 -16.40 12.14
C PRO A 174 -22.79 -15.15 11.58
N ILE A 175 -21.75 -15.33 10.76
CA ILE A 175 -21.07 -14.18 10.11
C ILE A 175 -22.07 -13.44 9.22
N ARG A 176 -22.88 -14.15 8.44
CA ARG A 176 -23.89 -13.54 7.56
C ARG A 176 -24.98 -12.79 8.32
N LEU A 177 -25.39 -13.31 9.47
CA LEU A 177 -26.35 -12.61 10.35
C LEU A 177 -25.76 -11.31 10.90
N LEU A 178 -24.50 -11.32 11.31
CA LEU A 178 -23.79 -10.11 11.76
C LEU A 178 -23.62 -9.11 10.61
N ASP A 179 -23.31 -9.56 9.40
CA ASP A 179 -23.25 -8.71 8.21
C ASP A 179 -24.59 -8.00 7.93
N ILE A 180 -25.69 -8.72 8.02
CA ILE A 180 -27.03 -8.16 7.82
C ILE A 180 -27.34 -7.07 8.86
N GLN A 181 -26.94 -7.31 10.11
CA GLN A 181 -27.11 -6.33 11.18
C GLN A 181 -26.24 -5.08 10.96
N GLN A 182 -24.99 -5.27 10.55
CA GLN A 182 -24.07 -4.19 10.26
C GLN A 182 -24.55 -3.30 9.11
N LYS A 183 -25.04 -3.91 8.03
CA LYS A 183 -25.65 -3.18 6.90
C LYS A 183 -26.89 -2.35 7.30
N LYS A 184 -27.63 -2.77 8.33
CA LYS A 184 -28.72 -1.94 8.87
C LYS A 184 -28.18 -0.70 9.58
N VAL A 185 -27.09 -0.86 10.36
CA VAL A 185 -26.41 0.26 11.02
C VAL A 185 -25.82 1.22 10.00
N GLU A 186 -25.12 0.70 8.99
CA GLU A 186 -24.56 1.45 7.86
C GLU A 186 -25.61 2.34 7.18
N ARG A 187 -26.78 1.75 6.83
CA ARG A 187 -27.90 2.50 6.23
C ARG A 187 -28.49 3.57 7.16
N ALA A 188 -28.48 3.33 8.47
CA ALA A 188 -28.99 4.28 9.45
C ALA A 188 -28.04 5.43 9.76
N THR A 189 -26.74 5.20 9.66
CA THR A 189 -25.68 6.15 10.04
C THR A 189 -25.00 6.82 8.84
N GLY A 190 -25.14 6.27 7.64
CA GLY A 190 -24.40 6.70 6.43
C GLY A 190 -22.89 6.42 6.48
N VAL A 191 -22.44 5.63 7.47
CA VAL A 191 -21.02 5.25 7.63
C VAL A 191 -20.80 3.91 6.96
N ASP A 192 -19.88 3.85 6.00
CA ASP A 192 -19.47 2.60 5.34
C ASP A 192 -18.70 1.71 6.32
N LEU A 193 -19.16 0.47 6.51
CA LEU A 193 -18.59 -0.47 7.46
C LEU A 193 -18.10 -1.75 6.76
N PRO A 194 -16.90 -2.27 7.11
CA PRO A 194 -16.38 -3.47 6.51
C PRO A 194 -17.25 -4.69 6.82
N SER A 195 -17.41 -5.61 5.86
CA SER A 195 -18.18 -6.84 6.09
C SER A 195 -17.53 -7.73 7.17
N TYR A 196 -18.33 -8.44 7.95
CA TYR A 196 -17.81 -9.39 8.95
C TYR A 196 -17.01 -10.53 8.31
N GLY A 197 -17.40 -10.97 7.12
CA GLY A 197 -16.61 -11.93 6.35
C GLY A 197 -15.23 -11.38 5.97
N GLY A 198 -15.17 -10.13 5.54
CA GLY A 198 -13.94 -9.40 5.28
C GLY A 198 -13.09 -9.22 6.54
N ILE A 199 -13.70 -8.85 7.66
CA ILE A 199 -13.02 -8.76 8.95
C ILE A 199 -12.36 -10.09 9.34
N VAL A 200 -13.11 -11.20 9.31
CA VAL A 200 -12.57 -12.53 9.68
C VAL A 200 -11.46 -12.97 8.72
N ALA A 201 -11.63 -12.73 7.43
CA ALA A 201 -10.63 -13.10 6.42
C ALA A 201 -9.33 -12.28 6.54
N ASN A 202 -9.43 -10.99 6.85
CA ASN A 202 -8.31 -10.06 6.74
C ASN A 202 -7.67 -9.67 8.09
N SER A 203 -8.33 -9.96 9.23
CA SER A 203 -7.80 -9.56 10.54
C SER A 203 -7.09 -10.69 11.28
N TYR A 204 -7.46 -11.95 11.06
CA TYR A 204 -7.05 -13.06 11.92
C TYR A 204 -6.16 -14.09 11.24
N LEU A 205 -5.21 -14.63 12.00
CA LEU A 205 -4.38 -15.78 11.61
C LEU A 205 -5.19 -17.07 11.60
N PRO A 206 -4.94 -17.96 10.64
CA PRO A 206 -4.04 -17.82 9.50
C PRO A 206 -4.72 -17.24 8.26
N SER A 207 -6.00 -16.88 8.34
CA SER A 207 -6.81 -16.47 7.18
C SER A 207 -6.27 -15.21 6.51
N ASN A 208 -5.76 -14.23 7.27
CA ASN A 208 -5.27 -12.96 6.74
C ASN A 208 -4.09 -13.14 5.76
N TRP A 209 -3.02 -13.82 6.15
CA TRP A 209 -1.89 -14.03 5.24
C TRP A 209 -2.21 -15.04 4.12
N LEU A 210 -3.11 -16.02 4.37
CA LEU A 210 -3.55 -16.96 3.34
C LEU A 210 -4.41 -16.28 2.27
N SER A 211 -5.38 -15.45 2.67
CA SER A 211 -6.20 -14.69 1.72
C SER A 211 -5.33 -13.71 0.93
N ALA A 212 -4.42 -13.01 1.61
CA ALA A 212 -3.48 -12.10 0.97
C ALA A 212 -2.54 -12.79 -0.02
N LEU A 213 -2.01 -13.98 0.34
CA LEU A 213 -1.19 -14.79 -0.57
C LEU A 213 -2.01 -15.30 -1.77
N GLY A 214 -3.26 -15.72 -1.54
CA GLY A 214 -4.18 -16.12 -2.60
C GLY A 214 -4.49 -15.00 -3.57
N LEU A 215 -4.77 -13.80 -3.05
CA LEU A 215 -4.98 -12.59 -3.86
C LEU A 215 -3.72 -12.20 -4.63
N TYR A 216 -2.54 -12.31 -3.99
CA TYR A 216 -1.26 -12.04 -4.66
C TYR A 216 -1.02 -13.00 -5.82
N ALA A 217 -1.22 -14.30 -5.60
CA ALA A 217 -1.05 -15.29 -6.66
C ALA A 217 -2.03 -15.06 -7.82
N TRP A 218 -3.30 -14.75 -7.49
CA TRP A 218 -4.30 -14.44 -8.50
C TRP A 218 -3.97 -13.15 -9.27
N ALA A 219 -3.56 -12.08 -8.59
CA ALA A 219 -3.15 -10.84 -9.22
C ALA A 219 -1.97 -11.05 -10.19
N ARG A 220 -1.02 -11.94 -9.86
CA ARG A 220 0.10 -12.29 -10.75
C ARG A 220 -0.35 -13.01 -12.02
N VAL A 221 -1.33 -13.89 -11.91
CA VAL A 221 -1.92 -14.57 -13.09
C VAL A 221 -2.64 -13.56 -13.96
N ASP A 222 -3.42 -12.69 -13.35
CA ASP A 222 -4.18 -11.64 -14.01
C ASP A 222 -3.25 -10.62 -14.71
N GLU A 223 -2.19 -10.14 -14.03
CA GLU A 223 -1.14 -9.29 -14.60
C GLU A 223 -0.50 -9.90 -15.85
N SER A 224 -0.28 -11.22 -15.85
CA SER A 224 0.33 -11.91 -17.01
C SER A 224 -0.62 -12.05 -18.19
N SER A 225 -1.92 -12.09 -17.94
CA SER A 225 -2.94 -12.18 -18.99
C SER A 225 -3.33 -10.81 -19.54
N ASP A 226 -3.31 -9.77 -18.72
CA ASP A 226 -3.78 -8.43 -19.07
C ASP A 226 -2.74 -7.58 -19.81
N ASN A 227 -1.44 -7.87 -19.73
CA ASN A 227 -0.39 -7.10 -20.39
C ASN A 227 -0.61 -6.88 -21.91
N ASN A 228 -1.44 -7.70 -22.56
CA ASN A 228 -1.79 -7.59 -23.97
C ASN A 228 -3.18 -6.97 -24.23
N SER A 229 -3.96 -6.69 -23.19
CA SER A 229 -5.38 -6.30 -23.32
C SER A 229 -5.72 -4.95 -22.67
N LEU A 230 -4.74 -4.22 -22.11
CA LEU A 230 -4.99 -2.91 -21.53
C LEU A 230 -5.56 -1.95 -22.59
N LEU A 231 -6.69 -1.33 -22.27
CA LEU A 231 -7.23 -0.26 -23.08
C LEU A 231 -6.18 0.84 -23.22
N ASN A 232 -5.97 1.29 -24.46
CA ASN A 232 -5.05 2.38 -24.74
C ASN A 232 -5.84 3.70 -24.88
N PRO A 233 -5.79 4.61 -23.89
CA PRO A 233 -6.53 5.87 -23.98
C PRO A 233 -6.11 6.74 -25.15
N ALA A 234 -4.81 6.75 -25.51
CA ALA A 234 -4.31 7.55 -26.65
C ALA A 234 -4.82 7.06 -28.02
N LYS A 235 -5.27 5.79 -28.11
CA LYS A 235 -5.93 5.26 -29.31
C LYS A 235 -7.44 5.39 -29.27
N LYS A 236 -8.02 5.45 -28.07
CA LYS A 236 -9.47 5.51 -27.90
C LYS A 236 -10.01 6.94 -27.95
N PHE A 237 -9.24 7.89 -27.45
CA PHE A 237 -9.64 9.29 -27.32
C PHE A 237 -8.72 10.20 -28.11
N THR A 238 -9.25 11.35 -28.51
CA THR A 238 -8.52 12.40 -29.19
C THR A 238 -7.96 13.37 -28.15
N TYR A 239 -6.63 13.51 -28.11
CA TYR A 239 -5.95 14.49 -27.27
C TYR A 239 -5.39 15.60 -28.16
N GLN A 240 -5.88 16.82 -27.96
CA GLN A 240 -5.42 18.00 -28.67
C GLN A 240 -4.33 18.69 -27.86
N ALA A 241 -3.12 18.75 -28.42
CA ALA A 241 -1.99 19.38 -27.77
C ALA A 241 -2.12 20.92 -27.83
N PRO A 242 -1.68 21.66 -26.79
CA PRO A 242 -1.54 23.11 -26.87
C PRO A 242 -0.40 23.49 -27.83
N GLN A 243 -0.42 24.73 -28.34
CA GLN A 243 0.54 25.18 -29.35
C GLN A 243 2.01 25.13 -28.90
N ASN A 244 2.29 25.18 -27.62
CA ASN A 244 3.62 25.36 -27.05
C ASN A 244 3.98 24.24 -26.03
N VAL A 245 3.74 22.97 -26.35
CA VAL A 245 4.10 21.84 -25.47
C VAL A 245 5.48 21.27 -25.76
N ASP A 246 6.02 21.53 -26.96
CA ASP A 246 7.20 20.83 -27.49
C ASP A 246 8.52 21.12 -26.77
N ASP A 247 8.63 22.25 -26.07
CA ASP A 247 9.79 22.65 -25.26
C ASP A 247 9.59 22.46 -23.75
N THR A 248 8.52 21.76 -23.36
CA THR A 248 8.13 21.61 -21.94
C THR A 248 8.79 20.39 -21.30
N TYR A 249 9.35 20.60 -20.10
CA TYR A 249 9.78 19.53 -19.21
C TYR A 249 8.70 19.22 -18.20
N VAL A 250 8.38 17.94 -18.08
CA VAL A 250 7.41 17.43 -17.10
C VAL A 250 8.17 16.54 -16.11
N VAL A 251 8.08 16.85 -14.84
CA VAL A 251 8.66 16.00 -13.78
C VAL A 251 7.53 15.48 -12.90
N PHE A 252 7.45 14.19 -12.71
CA PHE A 252 6.56 13.60 -11.74
C PHE A 252 7.38 12.89 -10.65
N ILE A 253 7.24 13.36 -9.42
CA ILE A 253 7.82 12.75 -8.24
C ILE A 253 6.76 11.89 -7.57
N ILE A 254 6.95 10.57 -7.60
CA ILE A 254 6.18 9.62 -6.82
C ILE A 254 6.83 9.55 -5.44
N GLY A 255 6.17 10.16 -4.45
CA GLY A 255 6.61 10.10 -3.05
C GLY A 255 6.22 8.75 -2.43
N GLU A 256 6.87 8.40 -1.35
CA GLU A 256 6.63 7.17 -0.59
C GLU A 256 6.28 7.50 0.85
N THR A 257 5.14 6.98 1.32
CA THR A 257 4.75 6.96 2.74
C THR A 257 4.68 8.35 3.41
N THR A 258 4.63 9.44 2.65
CA THR A 258 4.67 10.80 3.20
C THR A 258 3.26 11.29 3.52
N ARG A 259 3.04 11.83 4.73
CA ARG A 259 1.76 12.38 5.20
C ARG A 259 1.76 13.90 5.17
N TRP A 260 0.66 14.50 4.64
CA TRP A 260 0.53 15.96 4.64
C TRP A 260 0.41 16.55 6.05
N ASP A 261 -0.17 15.82 7.02
CA ASP A 261 -0.35 16.29 8.40
C ASP A 261 0.94 16.25 9.25
N HIS A 262 2.08 15.81 8.66
CA HIS A 262 3.43 15.96 9.19
C HIS A 262 4.29 16.97 8.40
N MET A 263 3.69 17.78 7.54
CA MET A 263 4.39 18.79 6.75
C MET A 263 4.04 20.22 7.20
N GLY A 264 5.05 21.03 7.48
CA GLY A 264 4.89 22.40 7.97
C GLY A 264 4.07 23.30 7.04
N ILE A 265 4.17 23.12 5.70
CA ILE A 265 3.37 23.88 4.70
C ILE A 265 1.85 23.63 4.83
N PHE A 266 1.42 22.56 5.48
CA PHE A 266 0.01 22.29 5.77
C PHE A 266 -0.40 22.67 7.19
N GLY A 267 0.49 23.30 7.96
CA GLY A 267 0.21 23.77 9.32
C GLY A 267 0.58 22.78 10.43
N TYR A 268 1.46 21.82 10.13
CA TYR A 268 2.04 20.98 11.18
C TYR A 268 2.90 21.83 12.13
N GLU A 269 2.92 21.50 13.41
CA GLU A 269 3.60 22.28 14.45
C GLU A 269 5.13 22.36 14.29
N ARG A 270 5.74 21.33 13.68
CA ARG A 270 7.17 21.29 13.38
C ARG A 270 7.44 21.81 11.97
N ASN A 271 8.53 22.57 11.84
CA ASN A 271 8.97 23.07 10.53
C ASN A 271 9.71 21.98 9.74
N THR A 272 8.95 21.00 9.24
CA THR A 272 9.46 19.86 8.46
C THR A 272 9.63 20.18 6.96
N THR A 273 9.12 21.32 6.50
CA THR A 273 9.18 21.72 5.08
C THR A 273 9.66 23.16 4.89
N PRO A 274 10.86 23.51 5.43
CA PRO A 274 11.36 24.89 5.38
C PRO A 274 11.68 25.39 3.97
N LYS A 275 12.05 24.51 3.03
CA LYS A 275 12.40 24.88 1.65
C LYS A 275 11.15 25.06 0.80
N LEU A 276 10.22 24.10 0.83
CA LEU A 276 8.96 24.20 0.10
C LEU A 276 8.11 25.39 0.54
N ALA A 277 8.20 25.79 1.80
CA ALA A 277 7.52 26.98 2.30
C ALA A 277 8.01 28.30 1.65
N GLN A 278 9.19 28.29 1.03
CA GLN A 278 9.77 29.44 0.33
C GLN A 278 9.48 29.43 -1.18
N GLU A 279 8.93 28.34 -1.73
CA GLU A 279 8.65 28.22 -3.16
C GLU A 279 7.44 29.07 -3.56
N LYS A 280 7.67 30.06 -4.45
CA LYS A 280 6.64 31.01 -4.88
C LYS A 280 5.55 30.35 -5.72
N ASN A 281 5.96 29.50 -6.65
CA ASN A 281 5.10 28.90 -7.68
C ASN A 281 4.67 27.48 -7.28
N LEU A 282 4.38 27.26 -6.02
CA LEU A 282 3.93 25.98 -5.48
C LEU A 282 2.47 26.04 -5.04
N ALA A 283 1.65 25.16 -5.57
CA ALA A 283 0.31 24.87 -5.08
C ALA A 283 0.33 23.49 -4.39
N ALA A 284 -0.02 23.44 -3.10
CA ALA A 284 0.06 22.24 -2.28
C ALA A 284 -1.33 21.89 -1.71
N PHE A 285 -1.72 20.63 -1.86
CA PHE A 285 -3.04 20.13 -1.52
C PHE A 285 -2.97 19.00 -0.50
N ARG A 286 -3.96 18.96 0.40
CA ARG A 286 -4.23 17.82 1.27
C ARG A 286 -4.92 16.75 0.46
N GLY A 287 -4.21 15.66 0.19
CA GLY A 287 -4.68 14.61 -0.68
C GLY A 287 -5.12 13.36 0.07
N TYR A 288 -5.86 12.52 -0.67
CA TYR A 288 -6.27 11.17 -0.28
C TYR A 288 -5.77 10.17 -1.31
N SER A 289 -5.01 9.18 -0.84
CA SER A 289 -4.56 8.08 -1.70
C SER A 289 -5.70 7.12 -2.03
N CYS A 290 -5.62 6.47 -3.18
CA CYS A 290 -6.59 5.46 -3.59
C CYS A 290 -6.35 4.09 -2.92
N ASP A 291 -5.18 3.87 -2.33
CA ASP A 291 -4.87 2.68 -1.54
C ASP A 291 -3.83 2.97 -0.46
N THR A 292 -3.48 1.95 0.31
CA THR A 292 -2.62 2.01 1.50
C THR A 292 -1.27 1.34 1.31
N ALA A 293 -0.94 0.90 0.10
CA ALA A 293 0.31 0.23 -0.23
C ALA A 293 0.77 0.62 -1.62
N THR A 294 2.08 0.83 -1.81
CA THR A 294 2.73 1.28 -3.03
C THR A 294 2.22 0.55 -4.26
N LYS A 295 2.30 -0.79 -4.24
CA LYS A 295 1.90 -1.61 -5.38
C LYS A 295 0.45 -1.42 -5.81
N LEU A 296 -0.45 -1.17 -4.86
CA LEU A 296 -1.87 -0.96 -5.11
C LEU A 296 -2.15 0.48 -5.54
N SER A 297 -1.51 1.45 -4.89
CA SER A 297 -1.66 2.87 -5.21
C SER A 297 -1.16 3.18 -6.64
N LEU A 298 -0.01 2.65 -7.04
CA LEU A 298 0.52 2.83 -8.40
C LEU A 298 -0.42 2.31 -9.50
N ARG A 299 -1.34 1.41 -9.16
CA ARG A 299 -2.34 0.87 -10.08
C ARG A 299 -3.59 1.72 -10.21
N CYS A 300 -3.87 2.62 -9.27
CA CYS A 300 -5.07 3.44 -9.28
C CYS A 300 -4.80 4.94 -9.45
N MET A 301 -3.62 5.43 -9.08
CA MET A 301 -3.35 6.87 -9.09
C MET A 301 -3.04 7.46 -10.47
N PHE A 302 -2.67 6.63 -11.46
CA PHE A 302 -2.20 7.09 -12.77
C PHE A 302 -3.09 6.67 -13.95
N VAL A 303 -4.29 6.19 -13.68
CA VAL A 303 -5.24 5.75 -14.69
C VAL A 303 -6.48 6.62 -14.70
N ARG A 304 -7.08 6.75 -15.90
CA ARG A 304 -8.05 7.80 -16.23
C ARG A 304 -9.34 7.80 -15.38
N GLN A 305 -9.79 6.72 -14.85
CA GLN A 305 -11.04 6.63 -14.07
C GLN A 305 -10.83 5.96 -12.72
N GLY A 306 -9.69 6.24 -12.09
CA GLY A 306 -9.37 5.57 -10.85
C GLY A 306 -9.03 4.08 -11.02
N GLY A 307 -9.00 3.60 -12.26
CA GLY A 307 -8.59 2.26 -12.65
C GLY A 307 -9.13 1.15 -11.78
N ALA A 308 -8.32 0.72 -10.84
CA ALA A 308 -8.65 -0.34 -9.92
C ALA A 308 -9.38 0.10 -8.65
N GLU A 309 -9.85 1.33 -8.52
CA GLU A 309 -10.48 1.82 -7.28
C GLU A 309 -11.68 0.97 -6.87
N ASP A 310 -12.53 0.61 -7.84
CA ASP A 310 -13.71 -0.23 -7.62
C ASP A 310 -13.40 -1.74 -7.67
N ASN A 311 -12.14 -2.12 -7.89
CA ASN A 311 -11.70 -3.51 -7.98
C ASN A 311 -10.86 -3.86 -6.75
N PRO A 312 -11.31 -4.79 -5.88
CA PRO A 312 -10.57 -5.18 -4.68
C PRO A 312 -9.15 -5.71 -4.96
N GLN A 313 -8.90 -6.25 -6.14
CA GLN A 313 -7.61 -6.79 -6.54
C GLN A 313 -6.68 -5.72 -7.17
N ARG A 314 -7.20 -4.53 -7.43
CA ARG A 314 -6.45 -3.44 -8.06
C ARG A 314 -5.82 -3.84 -9.39
N THR A 315 -6.54 -4.61 -10.21
CA THR A 315 -6.11 -4.97 -11.55
C THR A 315 -6.35 -3.82 -12.51
N LEU A 316 -5.33 -3.48 -13.30
CA LEU A 316 -5.46 -2.42 -14.31
C LEU A 316 -6.23 -2.91 -15.52
N LYS A 317 -7.05 -2.01 -16.06
CA LYS A 317 -7.80 -2.23 -17.32
C LYS A 317 -7.40 -1.25 -18.41
N GLU A 318 -6.62 -0.24 -18.10
CA GLU A 318 -6.12 0.73 -19.08
C GLU A 318 -4.67 1.17 -18.79
N GLN A 319 -4.01 1.69 -19.82
CA GLN A 319 -2.66 2.21 -19.70
C GLN A 319 -2.64 3.49 -18.85
N ASN A 320 -1.55 3.67 -18.10
CA ASN A 320 -1.36 4.83 -17.24
C ASN A 320 -1.00 6.09 -18.04
N ILE A 321 -1.09 7.25 -17.40
CA ILE A 321 -0.82 8.56 -18.00
C ILE A 321 0.58 8.66 -18.65
N PHE A 322 1.60 8.01 -18.07
CA PHE A 322 2.97 8.08 -18.57
C PHE A 322 3.09 7.40 -19.93
N ALA A 323 2.46 6.23 -20.10
CA ALA A 323 2.38 5.54 -21.38
C ALA A 323 1.58 6.35 -22.42
N VAL A 324 0.57 7.10 -21.99
CA VAL A 324 -0.21 8.00 -22.86
C VAL A 324 0.67 9.19 -23.31
N LEU A 325 1.38 9.86 -22.39
CA LEU A 325 2.29 10.95 -22.74
C LEU A 325 3.40 10.49 -23.71
N LYS A 326 3.93 9.27 -23.51
CA LYS A 326 4.86 8.66 -24.47
C LYS A 326 4.27 8.57 -25.87
N GLN A 327 3.02 8.16 -26.01
CA GLN A 327 2.34 8.06 -27.31
C GLN A 327 1.99 9.43 -27.89
N LEU A 328 1.88 10.47 -27.05
CA LEU A 328 1.73 11.86 -27.48
C LEU A 328 3.07 12.53 -27.83
N GLY A 329 4.14 11.76 -27.89
CA GLY A 329 5.45 12.17 -28.40
C GLY A 329 6.41 12.73 -27.34
N PHE A 330 6.17 12.53 -26.04
CA PHE A 330 7.15 12.82 -25.02
C PHE A 330 8.23 11.73 -25.02
N SER A 331 9.50 12.12 -25.00
CA SER A 331 10.57 11.23 -24.52
C SER A 331 10.43 11.07 -23.00
N SER A 332 10.87 9.96 -22.43
CA SER A 332 10.65 9.74 -21.00
C SER A 332 11.72 8.88 -20.36
N ASP A 333 12.15 9.28 -19.16
CA ASP A 333 13.07 8.55 -18.31
C ASP A 333 12.44 8.29 -16.94
N LEU A 334 12.62 7.08 -16.41
CA LEU A 334 12.16 6.67 -15.08
C LEU A 334 13.34 6.24 -14.22
N TYR A 335 13.47 6.87 -13.06
CA TYR A 335 14.47 6.54 -12.05
C TYR A 335 13.80 6.25 -10.72
N ALA A 336 14.18 5.15 -10.06
CA ALA A 336 13.50 4.70 -8.86
C ALA A 336 14.47 4.22 -7.77
N MET A 337 14.16 4.56 -6.52
CA MET A 337 14.79 3.97 -5.31
C MET A 337 14.02 2.76 -4.77
N GLN A 338 13.11 2.21 -5.58
CA GLN A 338 12.27 1.05 -5.31
C GLN A 338 12.28 0.08 -6.50
N SER A 339 11.57 -1.06 -6.38
CA SER A 339 11.59 -2.15 -7.37
C SER A 339 10.18 -2.57 -7.82
N GLU A 340 9.35 -1.60 -8.24
CA GLU A 340 7.99 -1.85 -8.76
C GLU A 340 8.01 -2.14 -10.28
N MET A 341 8.71 -3.21 -10.68
CA MET A 341 9.04 -3.54 -12.07
C MET A 341 7.82 -3.65 -12.99
N TRP A 342 6.69 -4.17 -12.48
CA TRP A 342 5.48 -4.27 -13.27
C TRP A 342 4.95 -2.87 -13.67
N PHE A 343 4.92 -1.94 -12.70
CA PHE A 343 4.49 -0.57 -12.97
C PHE A 343 5.49 0.14 -13.90
N TYR A 344 6.80 0.03 -13.62
CA TYR A 344 7.81 0.71 -14.43
C TYR A 344 7.75 0.29 -15.90
N SER A 345 7.62 -1.00 -16.19
CA SER A 345 7.49 -1.50 -17.56
C SER A 345 6.23 -0.97 -18.26
N ASN A 346 5.15 -0.75 -17.53
CA ASN A 346 3.90 -0.22 -18.07
C ASN A 346 3.90 1.32 -18.27
N THR A 347 4.93 2.03 -17.81
CA THR A 347 5.10 3.47 -18.13
C THR A 347 5.59 3.68 -19.57
N MET A 348 6.15 2.66 -20.20
CA MET A 348 6.76 2.71 -21.53
C MET A 348 7.88 3.75 -21.64
N ALA A 349 8.56 4.07 -20.53
CA ALA A 349 9.68 5.00 -20.53
C ALA A 349 10.85 4.50 -21.40
N ASP A 350 11.56 5.42 -22.04
CA ASP A 350 12.70 5.11 -22.91
C ASP A 350 13.86 4.52 -22.12
N ASN A 351 14.11 5.06 -20.93
CA ASN A 351 15.11 4.57 -20.01
C ASN A 351 14.47 4.30 -18.65
N ILE A 352 14.77 3.15 -18.06
CA ILE A 352 14.32 2.76 -16.73
C ILE A 352 15.56 2.31 -15.95
N ALA A 353 15.84 2.96 -14.83
CA ALA A 353 16.86 2.51 -13.89
C ALA A 353 16.31 2.55 -12.46
N TYR A 354 16.62 1.53 -11.69
CA TYR A 354 16.18 1.39 -10.32
C TYR A 354 17.37 1.23 -9.37
N ARG A 355 17.11 1.27 -8.08
CA ARG A 355 18.08 1.41 -6.99
C ARG A 355 19.37 0.61 -7.16
N GLU A 356 19.28 -0.70 -7.47
CA GLU A 356 20.46 -1.56 -7.63
C GLU A 356 21.32 -1.14 -8.82
N GLN A 357 20.70 -0.76 -9.91
CA GLN A 357 21.40 -0.29 -11.12
C GLN A 357 22.04 1.07 -10.86
N ILE A 358 21.27 2.02 -10.29
CA ILE A 358 21.75 3.37 -9.97
C ILE A 358 22.91 3.29 -8.95
N GLY A 359 22.76 2.50 -7.88
CA GLY A 359 23.80 2.33 -6.87
C GLY A 359 25.06 1.62 -7.37
N ALA A 360 24.94 0.76 -8.37
CA ALA A 360 26.07 0.03 -8.97
C ALA A 360 26.87 0.87 -9.97
N GLU A 361 26.39 2.03 -10.39
CA GLU A 361 27.11 2.89 -11.33
C GLU A 361 28.43 3.39 -10.76
N PRO A 362 29.51 3.40 -11.58
CA PRO A 362 30.84 3.81 -11.12
C PRO A 362 30.89 5.20 -10.46
N ARG A 363 30.10 6.16 -10.96
CA ARG A 363 30.00 7.53 -10.43
C ARG A 363 29.35 7.63 -9.05
N ASN A 364 28.57 6.61 -8.66
CA ASN A 364 27.87 6.54 -7.39
C ASN A 364 28.62 5.72 -6.33
N ARG A 365 29.80 5.17 -6.71
CA ARG A 365 30.62 4.38 -5.79
C ARG A 365 31.03 5.21 -4.57
N GLY A 366 30.66 4.72 -3.39
CA GLY A 366 30.95 5.38 -2.12
C GLY A 366 29.99 6.50 -1.73
N LYS A 367 29.00 6.83 -2.56
CA LYS A 367 27.90 7.70 -2.16
C LYS A 367 26.84 6.89 -1.39
N PRO A 368 26.10 7.53 -0.46
CA PRO A 368 24.89 6.93 0.09
C PRO A 368 23.90 6.57 -1.03
N VAL A 369 23.28 5.39 -0.93
CA VAL A 369 22.24 5.00 -1.89
C VAL A 369 20.89 5.46 -1.32
N ASP A 370 20.60 6.73 -1.51
CA ASP A 370 19.38 7.42 -1.08
C ASP A 370 18.72 8.19 -2.23
N ASP A 371 17.62 8.88 -1.93
CA ASP A 371 16.81 9.56 -2.95
C ASP A 371 17.57 10.67 -3.69
N MET A 372 18.63 11.23 -3.12
CA MET A 372 19.40 12.28 -3.81
C MET A 372 20.14 11.78 -5.06
N LEU A 373 20.40 10.47 -5.18
CA LEU A 373 20.91 9.92 -6.44
C LEU A 373 19.92 10.10 -7.60
N LEU A 374 18.62 10.19 -7.34
CA LEU A 374 17.61 10.48 -8.38
C LEU A 374 17.78 11.88 -8.97
N VAL A 375 18.28 12.85 -8.18
CA VAL A 375 18.61 14.20 -8.67
C VAL A 375 19.78 14.14 -9.63
N ASP A 376 20.81 13.35 -9.33
CA ASP A 376 21.96 13.13 -10.21
C ASP A 376 21.53 12.46 -11.54
N GLU A 377 20.62 11.47 -11.47
CA GLU A 377 20.04 10.82 -12.66
C GLU A 377 19.22 11.82 -13.50
N MET A 378 18.39 12.62 -12.85
CA MET A 378 17.59 13.65 -13.51
C MET A 378 18.48 14.67 -14.25
N GLN A 379 19.58 15.11 -13.64
CA GLN A 379 20.51 16.04 -14.26
C GLN A 379 21.06 15.48 -15.58
N GLN A 380 21.40 14.19 -15.61
CA GLN A 380 21.89 13.54 -16.82
C GLN A 380 20.77 13.36 -17.86
N SER A 381 19.56 13.03 -17.42
CA SER A 381 18.39 12.96 -18.28
C SER A 381 18.15 14.30 -19.00
N LEU A 382 18.17 15.40 -18.24
CA LEU A 382 18.04 16.76 -18.78
C LEU A 382 19.16 17.09 -19.79
N GLY A 383 20.39 16.64 -19.54
CA GLY A 383 21.52 16.82 -20.45
C GLY A 383 21.38 16.05 -21.77
N ARG A 384 20.73 14.88 -21.74
CA ARG A 384 20.45 14.09 -22.95
C ARG A 384 19.26 14.62 -23.76
N ASN A 385 18.37 15.39 -23.14
CA ASN A 385 17.13 15.91 -23.74
C ASN A 385 17.09 17.44 -23.63
N PRO A 386 17.97 18.19 -24.33
CA PRO A 386 18.09 19.63 -24.16
C PRO A 386 16.89 20.42 -24.71
N ASP A 387 16.12 19.85 -25.64
CA ASP A 387 15.06 20.53 -26.40
C ASP A 387 13.70 20.48 -25.71
N GLY A 388 13.55 19.75 -24.61
CA GLY A 388 12.26 19.60 -23.90
C GLY A 388 11.38 18.52 -24.52
N LYS A 389 10.04 18.64 -24.32
CA LYS A 389 9.03 17.60 -24.53
C LYS A 389 9.45 16.27 -23.88
N HIS A 390 9.92 16.41 -22.65
CA HIS A 390 10.57 15.33 -21.92
C HIS A 390 9.91 15.14 -20.57
N LEU A 391 9.57 13.87 -20.27
CA LEU A 391 8.99 13.45 -19.01
C LEU A 391 10.03 12.72 -18.17
N ILE A 392 10.21 13.15 -16.94
CA ILE A 392 11.07 12.50 -15.95
C ILE A 392 10.20 11.99 -14.81
N ILE A 393 10.26 10.70 -14.53
CA ILE A 393 9.53 10.05 -13.44
C ILE A 393 10.54 9.66 -12.38
N LEU A 394 10.37 10.18 -11.17
CA LEU A 394 11.23 9.92 -10.02
C LEU A 394 10.42 9.21 -8.94
N HIS A 395 10.76 7.97 -8.62
CA HIS A 395 10.09 7.20 -7.56
C HIS A 395 11.00 7.06 -6.36
N THR A 396 10.68 7.78 -5.28
CA THR A 396 11.51 7.91 -4.09
C THR A 396 11.37 6.71 -3.15
N LYS A 397 12.29 6.58 -2.20
CA LYS A 397 12.14 5.77 -0.99
C LYS A 397 11.46 6.56 0.14
N GLY A 398 11.49 7.87 0.06
CA GLY A 398 10.74 8.81 0.88
C GLY A 398 10.82 8.56 2.37
N SER A 399 9.65 8.52 3.01
CA SER A 399 9.51 8.29 4.46
C SER A 399 9.14 6.83 4.80
N HIS A 400 9.53 5.85 3.97
CA HIS A 400 9.26 4.43 4.21
C HIS A 400 9.83 3.96 5.55
N PHE A 401 9.15 3.01 6.19
CA PHE A 401 9.52 2.42 7.49
C PHE A 401 11.03 2.11 7.61
N ASN A 402 11.51 2.09 8.85
CA ASN A 402 12.89 2.27 9.28
C ASN A 402 13.40 3.67 8.89
N TYR A 403 12.64 4.66 9.35
CA TYR A 403 12.77 6.07 8.96
C TYR A 403 14.20 6.61 9.07
N THR A 404 14.99 6.17 10.07
CA THR A 404 16.39 6.60 10.27
C THR A 404 17.34 6.17 9.16
N GLN A 405 16.91 5.26 8.28
CA GLN A 405 17.64 4.88 7.08
C GLN A 405 17.28 5.72 5.85
N ARG A 406 16.34 6.66 6.00
CA ARG A 406 15.82 7.47 4.87
C ARG A 406 16.50 8.83 4.75
N TYR A 407 17.31 9.23 5.71
CA TYR A 407 17.99 10.52 5.73
C TYR A 407 19.41 10.39 6.31
N PRO A 408 20.35 11.26 5.87
CA PRO A 408 21.68 11.32 6.48
C PRO A 408 21.60 11.97 7.88
N ARG A 409 22.56 11.67 8.74
CA ARG A 409 22.58 12.14 10.13
C ARG A 409 22.49 13.66 10.29
N SER A 410 22.89 14.43 9.28
CA SER A 410 22.75 15.90 9.26
C SER A 410 21.29 16.37 9.29
N PHE A 411 20.34 15.52 8.93
CA PHE A 411 18.90 15.78 8.97
C PHE A 411 18.21 15.29 10.26
N ALA A 412 18.95 14.69 11.19
CA ALA A 412 18.43 14.24 12.48
C ALA A 412 18.23 15.42 13.45
N GLN A 413 17.22 16.25 13.22
CA GLN A 413 16.88 17.42 14.03
C GLN A 413 16.16 17.04 15.32
N TRP A 414 15.15 16.18 15.22
CA TRP A 414 14.34 15.74 16.35
C TRP A 414 14.90 14.45 16.96
N LYS A 415 15.11 14.49 18.28
CA LYS A 415 15.72 13.39 19.07
C LYS A 415 14.96 13.18 20.36
N PRO A 416 15.04 11.99 20.98
CA PRO A 416 15.73 10.79 20.49
C PRO A 416 15.03 10.15 19.28
N GLU A 417 15.82 9.51 18.42
CA GLU A 417 15.32 8.79 17.24
C GLU A 417 14.94 7.34 17.59
N CYS A 418 14.07 6.73 16.77
CA CYS A 418 13.82 5.30 16.77
C CYS A 418 14.83 4.62 15.85
N ILE A 419 15.86 3.97 16.42
CA ILE A 419 16.92 3.32 15.66
C ILE A 419 16.63 1.82 15.55
N GLY A 420 16.54 1.31 14.31
CA GLY A 420 16.32 -0.10 14.02
C GLY A 420 14.85 -0.50 13.95
N VAL A 421 14.62 -1.80 13.87
CA VAL A 421 13.29 -2.42 13.63
C VAL A 421 12.70 -3.06 14.88
N ASP A 422 13.39 -3.01 16.00
CA ASP A 422 12.94 -3.63 17.23
C ASP A 422 11.89 -2.78 17.93
N SER A 423 10.88 -3.44 18.47
CA SER A 423 9.63 -2.93 19.05
C SER A 423 9.75 -2.05 20.30
N GLY A 424 10.96 -1.60 20.64
CA GLY A 424 11.21 -0.85 21.87
C GLY A 424 11.03 0.67 21.78
N CYS A 425 10.73 1.21 20.60
CA CYS A 425 10.60 2.66 20.42
C CYS A 425 9.28 3.20 20.96
N THR A 426 9.35 4.34 21.64
CA THR A 426 8.16 5.11 21.99
C THR A 426 7.55 5.78 20.76
N LYS A 427 6.26 6.13 20.83
CA LYS A 427 5.61 6.90 19.76
C LYS A 427 6.34 8.21 19.44
N ALA A 428 6.83 8.91 20.46
CA ALA A 428 7.59 10.14 20.29
C ALA A 428 8.90 9.92 19.49
N GLN A 429 9.62 8.83 19.76
CA GLN A 429 10.83 8.48 18.99
C GLN A 429 10.52 8.17 17.52
N MET A 430 9.41 7.46 17.27
CA MET A 430 8.96 7.16 15.90
C MET A 430 8.60 8.45 15.15
N ILE A 431 7.83 9.36 15.78
CA ILE A 431 7.49 10.67 15.21
C ILE A 431 8.75 11.47 14.93
N ASN A 432 9.73 11.49 15.84
CA ASN A 432 10.98 12.21 15.63
C ASN A 432 11.71 11.71 14.38
N SER A 433 11.85 10.38 14.23
CA SER A 433 12.51 9.79 13.07
C SER A 433 11.72 10.01 11.77
N TYR A 434 10.39 9.93 11.85
CA TYR A 434 9.52 10.20 10.71
C TYR A 434 9.61 11.66 10.25
N ASP A 435 9.53 12.62 11.16
CA ASP A 435 9.61 14.04 10.84
C ASP A 435 10.99 14.42 10.26
N ASN A 436 12.06 13.79 10.74
CA ASN A 436 13.39 13.95 10.14
C ASN A 436 13.39 13.44 8.68
N SER A 437 12.72 12.32 8.37
CA SER A 437 12.60 11.81 7.00
C SER A 437 11.76 12.75 6.12
N VAL A 438 10.68 13.34 6.65
CA VAL A 438 9.87 14.34 5.94
C VAL A 438 10.70 15.59 5.61
N THR A 439 11.60 16.00 6.51
CA THR A 439 12.52 17.13 6.23
C THR A 439 13.49 16.80 5.10
N TYR A 440 13.89 15.53 4.97
CA TYR A 440 14.71 15.11 3.84
C TYR A 440 13.93 15.03 2.53
N VAL A 441 12.64 14.66 2.58
CA VAL A 441 11.72 14.75 1.42
C VAL A 441 11.57 16.21 0.95
N ASP A 442 11.43 17.18 1.86
CA ASP A 442 11.43 18.61 1.54
C ASP A 442 12.69 19.02 0.79
N HIS A 443 13.86 18.59 1.28
CA HIS A 443 15.13 18.83 0.63
C HIS A 443 15.20 18.21 -0.77
N PHE A 444 14.74 16.99 -0.92
CA PHE A 444 14.72 16.29 -2.21
C PHE A 444 13.84 17.01 -3.23
N ILE A 445 12.58 17.30 -2.89
CA ILE A 445 11.64 17.97 -3.80
C ILE A 445 12.19 19.35 -4.23
N SER A 446 12.71 20.12 -3.29
CA SER A 446 13.32 21.42 -3.60
C SER A 446 14.53 21.27 -4.53
N SER A 447 15.36 20.25 -4.34
CA SER A 447 16.52 19.97 -5.21
C SER A 447 16.10 19.56 -6.62
N VAL A 448 14.99 18.83 -6.77
CA VAL A 448 14.41 18.52 -8.08
C VAL A 448 13.90 19.78 -8.77
N ILE A 449 13.18 20.65 -8.06
CA ILE A 449 12.72 21.95 -8.58
C ILE A 449 13.88 22.78 -9.08
N ASP A 450 14.98 22.83 -8.34
CA ASP A 450 16.17 23.60 -8.72
C ASP A 450 16.80 23.16 -10.04
N GLN A 451 16.70 21.85 -10.41
CA GLN A 451 17.21 21.35 -11.69
C GLN A 451 16.44 21.89 -12.91
N VAL A 452 15.21 22.31 -12.72
CA VAL A 452 14.31 22.77 -13.81
C VAL A 452 13.83 24.22 -13.64
N ARG A 453 14.31 24.91 -12.63
CA ARG A 453 13.88 26.28 -12.30
C ARG A 453 14.00 27.24 -13.49
N ASP A 454 15.09 27.14 -14.25
CA ASP A 454 15.38 27.98 -15.41
C ASP A 454 14.86 27.39 -16.74
N LYS A 455 14.12 26.29 -16.70
CA LYS A 455 13.51 25.64 -17.86
C LYS A 455 12.02 25.93 -17.90
N LYS A 456 11.38 25.72 -19.05
CA LYS A 456 9.92 25.71 -19.16
C LYS A 456 9.43 24.38 -18.58
N ALA A 457 9.05 24.36 -17.32
CA ALA A 457 8.85 23.13 -16.58
C ALA A 457 7.62 23.17 -15.66
N ILE A 458 7.02 21.99 -15.49
CA ILE A 458 6.02 21.68 -14.49
C ILE A 458 6.48 20.47 -13.68
N VAL A 459 6.38 20.56 -12.35
CA VAL A 459 6.73 19.48 -11.42
C VAL A 459 5.49 19.09 -10.64
N PHE A 460 5.14 17.81 -10.69
CA PHE A 460 4.10 17.20 -9.88
C PHE A 460 4.74 16.37 -8.77
N TYR A 461 4.15 16.39 -7.60
CA TYR A 461 4.46 15.49 -6.50
C TYR A 461 3.16 14.88 -5.95
N ALA A 462 3.17 13.58 -5.74
CA ALA A 462 2.15 12.91 -4.95
C ALA A 462 2.79 11.73 -4.21
N ALA A 463 2.62 11.66 -2.89
CA ALA A 463 2.97 10.44 -2.18
C ALA A 463 1.95 9.34 -2.52
N ASP A 464 2.40 8.10 -2.60
CA ASP A 464 1.59 6.96 -3.01
C ASP A 464 0.58 6.52 -1.93
N HIS A 465 0.95 6.60 -0.67
CA HIS A 465 0.08 6.40 0.51
C HIS A 465 0.67 7.10 1.74
N GLY A 466 -0.11 7.13 2.81
CA GLY A 466 0.32 7.60 4.11
C GLY A 466 0.86 6.47 4.99
N GLU A 467 1.06 6.77 6.27
CA GLU A 467 1.66 5.88 7.26
C GLU A 467 0.95 5.99 8.61
N SER A 468 0.75 4.87 9.27
CA SER A 468 0.37 4.85 10.69
C SER A 468 1.61 4.86 11.56
N ILE A 469 1.79 5.91 12.37
CA ILE A 469 2.93 6.07 13.27
C ILE A 469 2.49 5.76 14.70
N ASN A 470 1.99 4.53 14.91
CA ASN A 470 1.51 4.06 16.19
C ASN A 470 0.33 4.87 16.78
N GLU A 471 -0.62 5.28 15.93
CA GLU A 471 -1.92 5.81 16.37
C GLU A 471 -2.82 4.68 16.88
N ARG A 472 -3.34 3.83 15.97
CA ARG A 472 -4.07 2.60 16.27
C ARG A 472 -3.31 1.37 15.79
N GLU A 473 -2.64 1.52 14.70
CA GLU A 473 -1.81 0.55 14.01
C GLU A 473 -0.44 1.15 13.76
N HIS A 474 0.48 0.37 13.24
CA HIS A 474 1.78 0.83 12.81
C HIS A 474 2.02 0.36 11.38
N LEU A 475 2.82 1.13 10.60
CA LEU A 475 3.08 0.92 9.18
C LEU A 475 1.86 1.20 8.29
N HIS A 476 1.91 0.70 7.07
CA HIS A 476 0.93 0.85 5.99
C HIS A 476 0.52 -0.52 5.42
N GLY A 477 -0.27 -0.54 4.37
CA GLY A 477 -0.70 -1.76 3.69
C GLY A 477 -1.81 -2.51 4.40
N THR A 478 -2.48 -1.87 5.37
CA THR A 478 -3.73 -2.37 5.94
C THR A 478 -4.77 -2.48 4.83
N PRO A 479 -5.54 -3.59 4.75
CA PRO A 479 -6.63 -3.69 3.78
C PRO A 479 -7.52 -2.45 3.82
N ARG A 480 -7.85 -1.90 2.66
CA ARG A 480 -8.51 -0.60 2.49
C ARG A 480 -9.73 -0.42 3.40
N GLU A 481 -10.56 -1.45 3.53
CA GLU A 481 -11.79 -1.41 4.33
C GLU A 481 -11.53 -1.34 5.85
N LEU A 482 -10.32 -1.68 6.28
CA LEU A 482 -9.90 -1.71 7.68
C LEU A 482 -8.92 -0.60 8.01
N ALA A 483 -8.36 0.06 7.00
CA ALA A 483 -7.26 0.99 7.15
C ALA A 483 -7.69 2.29 7.85
N PRO A 484 -6.87 2.80 8.77
CA PRO A 484 -7.12 4.08 9.41
C PRO A 484 -6.84 5.25 8.44
N PRO A 485 -7.46 6.42 8.68
CA PRO A 485 -7.34 7.58 7.79
C PRO A 485 -5.90 8.03 7.54
N GLU A 486 -5.00 7.79 8.49
CA GLU A 486 -3.58 8.17 8.41
C GLU A 486 -2.87 7.54 7.22
N GLN A 487 -3.25 6.31 6.84
CA GLN A 487 -2.67 5.59 5.71
C GLN A 487 -3.14 6.12 4.34
N PHE A 488 -4.16 6.99 4.32
CA PHE A 488 -4.65 7.64 3.11
C PHE A 488 -4.22 9.11 2.96
N ARG A 489 -3.70 9.74 4.02
CA ARG A 489 -3.32 11.17 4.00
C ARG A 489 -2.02 11.39 3.25
N VAL A 490 -2.09 11.95 2.06
CA VAL A 490 -0.93 12.19 1.19
C VAL A 490 -0.84 13.64 0.75
N PRO A 491 0.35 14.26 0.72
CA PRO A 491 0.54 15.55 0.09
C PRO A 491 0.50 15.40 -1.43
N MET A 492 -0.13 16.35 -2.10
CA MET A 492 -0.13 16.49 -3.54
C MET A 492 0.26 17.91 -3.90
N MET A 493 1.17 18.08 -4.86
CA MET A 493 1.73 19.40 -5.18
C MET A 493 1.89 19.57 -6.68
N VAL A 494 1.73 20.81 -7.14
CA VAL A 494 2.08 21.24 -8.49
C VAL A 494 2.94 22.49 -8.36
N TRP A 495 4.13 22.45 -8.97
CA TRP A 495 5.01 23.59 -9.11
C TRP A 495 5.19 23.92 -10.59
N MET A 496 5.21 25.21 -10.94
CA MET A 496 5.40 25.68 -12.31
C MET A 496 6.52 26.71 -12.36
N SER A 497 7.45 26.57 -13.30
CA SER A 497 8.54 27.51 -13.50
C SER A 497 8.04 28.88 -14.01
N ASP A 498 8.82 29.92 -13.79
CA ASP A 498 8.48 31.25 -14.32
C ASP A 498 8.33 31.22 -15.85
N LYS A 499 9.21 30.51 -16.56
CA LYS A 499 9.09 30.32 -18.03
C LYS A 499 7.81 29.60 -18.45
N TYR A 500 7.34 28.63 -17.65
CA TYR A 500 6.06 27.96 -17.92
C TYR A 500 4.88 28.91 -17.74
N LEU A 501 4.97 29.80 -16.77
CA LEU A 501 3.95 30.81 -16.45
C LEU A 501 4.00 32.06 -17.35
N GLU A 502 4.98 32.21 -18.24
CA GLU A 502 4.95 33.22 -19.29
C GLU A 502 3.76 33.07 -20.24
N ASN A 503 3.25 31.85 -20.40
CA ASN A 503 1.99 31.59 -21.12
C ASN A 503 0.80 32.04 -20.27
N PRO A 504 -0.05 33.01 -20.76
CA PRO A 504 -1.18 33.54 -19.98
C PRO A 504 -2.19 32.47 -19.54
N ALA A 505 -2.42 31.44 -20.35
CA ALA A 505 -3.32 30.34 -19.99
C ALA A 505 -2.76 29.51 -18.82
N ASN A 506 -1.46 29.21 -18.82
CA ASN A 506 -0.80 28.52 -17.72
C ASN A 506 -0.80 29.36 -16.44
N ALA A 507 -0.53 30.68 -16.56
CA ALA A 507 -0.57 31.60 -15.43
C ALA A 507 -1.98 31.66 -14.80
N GLN A 508 -3.03 31.70 -15.63
CA GLN A 508 -4.41 31.71 -15.15
C GLN A 508 -4.78 30.37 -14.47
N ALA A 509 -4.41 29.23 -15.07
CA ALA A 509 -4.60 27.91 -14.49
C ALA A 509 -3.88 27.79 -13.14
N PHE A 510 -2.64 28.28 -13.05
CA PHE A 510 -1.88 28.28 -11.79
C PHE A 510 -2.51 29.17 -10.72
N ALA A 511 -3.01 30.35 -11.09
CA ALA A 511 -3.73 31.22 -10.16
C ALA A 511 -4.98 30.53 -9.57
N GLN A 512 -5.73 29.77 -10.38
CA GLN A 512 -6.84 28.95 -9.91
C GLN A 512 -6.36 27.82 -8.97
N LEU A 513 -5.32 27.09 -9.35
CA LEU A 513 -4.69 26.08 -8.49
C LEU A 513 -4.30 26.65 -7.12
N LYS A 514 -3.64 27.80 -7.13
CA LYS A 514 -3.19 28.45 -5.90
C LYS A 514 -4.37 28.86 -5.01
N LYS A 515 -5.40 29.43 -5.59
CA LYS A 515 -6.65 29.77 -4.90
C LYS A 515 -7.27 28.56 -4.22
N GLU A 516 -7.39 27.44 -4.92
CA GLU A 516 -7.97 26.21 -4.37
C GLU A 516 -7.10 25.57 -3.28
N ALA A 517 -5.77 25.64 -3.44
CA ALA A 517 -4.83 25.21 -2.40
C ALA A 517 -4.99 26.06 -1.12
N ASP A 518 -5.11 27.39 -1.25
CA ASP A 518 -5.31 28.31 -0.12
C ASP A 518 -6.70 28.09 0.54
N MET A 519 -7.72 27.69 -0.24
CA MET A 519 -9.03 27.26 0.26
C MET A 519 -9.03 25.85 0.88
N LYS A 520 -7.90 25.15 0.82
CA LYS A 520 -7.72 23.77 1.34
C LYS A 520 -8.66 22.75 0.71
N VAL A 521 -8.96 22.91 -0.57
CA VAL A 521 -9.76 21.94 -1.33
C VAL A 521 -9.06 20.58 -1.29
N PRO A 522 -9.72 19.50 -0.81
CA PRO A 522 -9.11 18.18 -0.78
C PRO A 522 -8.99 17.60 -2.19
N ARG A 523 -7.93 16.81 -2.43
CA ARG A 523 -7.67 16.18 -3.73
C ARG A 523 -7.52 14.67 -3.56
N ARG A 524 -7.73 13.91 -4.64
CA ARG A 524 -7.63 12.45 -4.64
C ARG A 524 -6.71 11.97 -5.75
N HIS A 525 -6.06 10.84 -5.53
CA HIS A 525 -5.19 10.19 -6.52
C HIS A 525 -5.87 9.98 -7.87
N VAL A 526 -7.15 9.60 -7.86
CA VAL A 526 -7.93 9.33 -9.08
C VAL A 526 -8.11 10.54 -9.99
N GLU A 527 -7.76 11.74 -9.52
CA GLU A 527 -7.81 12.99 -10.26
C GLU A 527 -6.51 13.29 -11.02
N LEU A 528 -5.40 12.58 -10.68
CA LEU A 528 -4.06 12.89 -11.19
C LEU A 528 -3.94 12.75 -12.71
N TYR A 529 -4.57 11.74 -13.32
CA TYR A 529 -4.54 11.57 -14.77
C TYR A 529 -5.05 12.81 -15.50
N ASP A 530 -6.26 13.23 -15.15
CA ASP A 530 -6.94 14.37 -15.77
C ASP A 530 -6.20 15.68 -15.46
N THR A 531 -5.67 15.80 -14.24
CA THR A 531 -4.89 16.97 -13.81
C THR A 531 -3.58 17.11 -14.58
N ILE A 532 -2.82 16.03 -14.77
CA ILE A 532 -1.57 16.08 -15.54
C ILE A 532 -1.85 16.53 -16.97
N MET A 533 -2.86 15.95 -17.62
CA MET A 533 -3.24 16.33 -18.99
C MET A 533 -3.71 17.78 -19.07
N GLY A 534 -4.60 18.18 -18.16
CA GLY A 534 -5.15 19.53 -18.16
C GLY A 534 -4.12 20.61 -17.80
N CYS A 535 -3.25 20.37 -16.83
CA CYS A 535 -2.18 21.30 -16.47
C CYS A 535 -1.12 21.44 -17.58
N LEU A 536 -0.97 20.44 -18.44
CA LEU A 536 -0.16 20.53 -19.67
C LEU A 536 -0.91 21.23 -20.82
N GLY A 537 -2.17 21.63 -20.62
CA GLY A 537 -2.98 22.32 -21.59
C GLY A 537 -3.61 21.42 -22.67
N TYR A 538 -3.58 20.09 -22.51
CA TYR A 538 -4.30 19.18 -23.40
C TYR A 538 -5.81 19.30 -23.18
N THR A 539 -6.55 19.14 -24.27
CA THR A 539 -8.02 19.02 -24.26
C THR A 539 -8.45 17.73 -24.94
N SER A 540 -9.64 17.22 -24.61
CA SER A 540 -10.17 15.99 -25.20
C SER A 540 -11.69 16.15 -25.40
N PRO A 541 -12.15 16.43 -26.65
CA PRO A 541 -13.55 16.68 -26.93
C PRO A 541 -14.44 15.44 -26.81
N ASP A 542 -13.85 14.26 -26.79
CA ASP A 542 -14.53 12.96 -26.76
C ASP A 542 -14.43 12.27 -25.36
N GLY A 543 -14.08 13.03 -24.31
CA GLY A 543 -14.12 12.57 -22.93
C GLY A 543 -12.89 11.78 -22.47
N GLY A 544 -11.75 11.95 -23.14
CA GLY A 544 -10.46 11.41 -22.69
C GLY A 544 -9.91 12.11 -21.45
N ILE A 545 -10.40 13.33 -21.13
CA ILE A 545 -10.10 14.10 -19.93
C ILE A 545 -11.44 14.41 -19.24
N ASN A 546 -11.52 14.14 -17.94
CA ASN A 546 -12.64 14.56 -17.10
C ASN A 546 -12.32 15.92 -16.47
N GLU A 547 -12.96 16.97 -16.96
CA GLU A 547 -12.70 18.34 -16.51
C GLU A 547 -13.02 18.56 -15.01
N ASN A 548 -13.91 17.77 -14.42
CA ASN A 548 -14.20 17.82 -12.98
C ASN A 548 -13.03 17.32 -12.12
N ASN A 549 -12.15 16.50 -12.69
CA ASN A 549 -10.95 16.01 -12.03
C ASN A 549 -9.69 16.84 -12.36
N ASN A 550 -9.80 17.74 -13.33
CA ASN A 550 -8.70 18.58 -13.80
C ASN A 550 -8.54 19.82 -12.91
N TRP A 551 -7.55 19.83 -12.04
CA TRP A 551 -7.31 20.95 -11.11
C TRP A 551 -6.91 22.25 -11.82
N CYS A 552 -6.39 22.15 -13.05
CA CYS A 552 -6.04 23.30 -13.89
C CYS A 552 -7.22 23.79 -14.74
N HIS A 553 -8.41 23.18 -14.62
CA HIS A 553 -9.60 23.61 -15.32
C HIS A 553 -10.06 24.98 -14.83
N ILE A 554 -10.34 25.88 -15.78
CA ILE A 554 -10.87 27.20 -15.49
C ILE A 554 -12.38 27.16 -15.82
N PRO A 555 -13.28 27.19 -14.80
CA PRO A 555 -14.70 27.14 -15.02
C PRO A 555 -15.16 28.31 -15.94
N GLN A 556 -15.86 27.99 -17.01
CA GLN A 556 -16.47 29.04 -17.85
C GLN A 556 -17.59 29.73 -17.08
N ALA A 557 -17.82 31.05 -17.36
CA ALA A 557 -18.77 31.88 -16.62
C ALA A 557 -20.22 31.33 -16.58
N LYS A 558 -20.59 30.40 -17.48
CA LYS A 558 -21.89 29.71 -17.49
C LYS A 558 -21.98 28.54 -16.47
N GLU A 559 -20.86 27.92 -16.09
CA GLU A 559 -20.83 26.83 -15.12
C GLU A 559 -20.83 27.36 -13.68
N ALA A 560 -20.27 28.55 -13.46
CA ALA A 560 -20.26 29.22 -12.15
C ALA A 560 -21.65 29.69 -11.67
N ALA A 561 -22.65 29.72 -12.54
CA ALA A 561 -24.03 30.09 -12.22
C ALA A 561 -24.94 28.88 -11.92
N ALA A 562 -24.43 27.64 -12.04
CA ALA A 562 -25.20 26.42 -11.88
C ALA A 562 -24.85 25.65 -10.56
N ASN A 563 -23.85 26.10 -9.80
CA ASN A 563 -23.47 25.65 -8.47
C ASN A 563 -23.74 26.75 -7.43
#